data_3a7f8ba09e3d660507db08b6c502f172
#
_entry.id   3a7f8ba09e3d660507db08b6c502f172
#
_cell.length_a   1.000
_cell.length_b   1.000
_cell.length_c   1.000
_cell.angle_alpha   90.00
_cell.angle_beta   90.00
_cell.angle_gamma   90.00
#
_symmetry.space_group_name_H-M   'P 1'
#
loop_
_entity.id
_entity.type
_entity.pdbx_description
1 polymer ?
#
loop_
_entity_poly.entity_id
_entity_poly.type
_entity_poly.pdbx_seq_one_letter_code
_entity_poly.pdbx_strand_id
1 'polypeptide(L)'
;LATVGEFDPKTGYPLTGYPDGQAAWLEDNETIRVVYQSESYGSIYGASGETYPWVMENGASFTGSHIHTIDYDRTAFADFLKNNDPASSMFKASGNLFSKIYNVFGELVVPASQGGLWGNQTDNNRNVIAFSDSKKLSEADFYFQSFCGAWYEKKNRYGSGIGFADDVWLTAEEWAIGRMFPNGDSDADSTMGLASVVVDVANETAYTVPALGQTGYEKLLPINPGLTDYVVIVLAGYNHRQEPAPNKIYVGIKNKDANGTAISSSASTRDQFLSRNGLLYGKIYGLAVANADYNSTLGIATPDPTAKMMDDYMKDANASNKFSGKFYPTSFRWDGFDTPEAVKDTEMMLWEKTSEQPTGYTFFNGDTKTEHPAVDPDITKHRFIQNMTDEGGLLGFDFGDLDAQLTAASGALPTSLDVNVTRLV
;
A
#
# COMPACT_ATOMS: atom_id res chain seq x y z
N LEU A 1 -21.35 7.04 13.59
CA LEU A 1 -22.00 5.75 13.81
C LEU A 1 -21.32 4.96 14.93
N ALA A 2 -20.05 5.20 15.15
CA ALA A 2 -19.26 4.68 16.27
C ALA A 2 -18.23 5.73 16.67
N THR A 3 -17.73 5.66 17.90
CA THR A 3 -16.75 6.59 18.44
C THR A 3 -15.49 5.83 18.87
N VAL A 4 -14.33 6.36 18.54
CA VAL A 4 -13.05 5.83 19.04
C VAL A 4 -13.08 5.81 20.57
N GLY A 5 -12.68 4.69 21.16
CA GLY A 5 -12.77 4.42 22.59
C GLY A 5 -14.05 3.73 23.04
N GLU A 6 -15.06 3.57 22.18
CA GLU A 6 -16.19 2.67 22.46
C GLU A 6 -15.72 1.22 22.50
N PHE A 7 -16.26 0.47 23.47
CA PHE A 7 -15.95 -0.95 23.60
C PHE A 7 -17.03 -1.79 22.94
N ASP A 8 -16.58 -2.81 22.20
CA ASP A 8 -17.47 -3.85 21.74
C ASP A 8 -18.08 -4.55 22.96
N PRO A 9 -19.42 -4.57 23.12
CA PRO A 9 -20.06 -5.17 24.28
C PRO A 9 -19.91 -6.69 24.37
N LYS A 10 -19.51 -7.36 23.28
CA LYS A 10 -19.33 -8.82 23.24
C LYS A 10 -17.89 -9.24 23.46
N THR A 11 -16.95 -8.53 22.85
CA THR A 11 -15.51 -8.89 22.90
C THR A 11 -14.74 -8.10 23.94
N GLY A 12 -15.26 -6.95 24.36
CA GLY A 12 -14.55 -6.01 25.23
C GLY A 12 -13.39 -5.29 24.59
N TYR A 13 -13.17 -5.43 23.28
CA TYR A 13 -12.12 -4.71 22.57
C TYR A 13 -12.57 -3.29 22.23
N PRO A 14 -11.71 -2.28 22.42
CA PRO A 14 -12.04 -0.91 22.04
C PRO A 14 -11.86 -0.69 20.55
N LEU A 15 -12.65 0.22 20.00
CA LEU A 15 -12.38 0.87 18.73
C LEU A 15 -11.23 1.86 18.92
N THR A 16 -10.13 1.69 18.20
CA THR A 16 -8.85 2.31 18.56
C THR A 16 -8.24 3.15 17.47
N GLY A 17 -7.27 3.96 17.86
CA GLY A 17 -6.43 4.76 16.99
C GLY A 17 -7.13 5.98 16.38
N TYR A 18 -6.47 6.59 15.42
CA TYR A 18 -7.02 7.68 14.61
C TYR A 18 -7.61 7.07 13.34
N PRO A 19 -8.96 7.11 13.16
CA PRO A 19 -9.57 6.54 11.95
C PRO A 19 -9.08 7.26 10.70
N ASP A 20 -8.66 6.48 9.71
CA ASP A 20 -8.24 6.98 8.41
C ASP A 20 -8.98 6.24 7.29
N GLY A 21 -8.29 5.51 6.41
CA GLY A 21 -8.90 4.83 5.27
C GLY A 21 -10.13 4.02 5.63
N GLN A 22 -11.23 4.22 4.92
CA GLN A 22 -12.53 3.63 5.23
C GLN A 22 -13.20 3.05 3.98
N ALA A 23 -14.00 2.01 4.18
CA ALA A 23 -14.90 1.47 3.17
C ALA A 23 -16.15 0.86 3.82
N ALA A 24 -17.18 0.65 3.02
CA ALA A 24 -18.38 -0.06 3.43
C ALA A 24 -18.91 -0.93 2.30
N TRP A 25 -19.43 -2.12 2.65
CA TRP A 25 -20.06 -3.01 1.69
C TRP A 25 -21.16 -3.84 2.34
N LEU A 26 -21.94 -4.52 1.52
CA LEU A 26 -22.85 -5.55 2.00
C LEU A 26 -22.07 -6.85 2.21
N GLU A 27 -21.95 -7.27 3.45
CA GLU A 27 -21.32 -8.56 3.80
C GLU A 27 -22.24 -9.71 3.38
N ASP A 28 -23.53 -9.49 3.61
CA ASP A 28 -24.64 -10.33 3.15
C ASP A 28 -25.90 -9.47 2.90
N ASN A 29 -27.05 -10.10 2.70
CA ASN A 29 -28.31 -9.40 2.45
C ASN A 29 -28.83 -8.59 3.66
N GLU A 30 -28.36 -8.90 4.87
CA GLU A 30 -28.87 -8.34 6.13
C GLU A 30 -27.81 -7.50 6.86
N THR A 31 -26.55 -7.53 6.40
CA THR A 31 -25.42 -6.92 7.12
C THR A 31 -24.70 -5.90 6.27
N ILE A 32 -24.60 -4.69 6.77
CA ILE A 32 -23.67 -3.66 6.26
C ILE A 32 -22.42 -3.75 7.10
N ARG A 33 -21.29 -4.06 6.48
CA ARG A 33 -19.97 -3.96 7.10
C ARG A 33 -19.36 -2.61 6.79
N VAL A 34 -18.97 -1.89 7.84
CA VAL A 34 -18.13 -0.69 7.75
C VAL A 34 -16.75 -1.07 8.26
N VAL A 35 -15.74 -0.73 7.50
CA VAL A 35 -14.34 -0.99 7.85
C VAL A 35 -13.60 0.32 7.89
N TYR A 36 -12.79 0.52 8.90
CA TYR A 36 -11.81 1.59 8.96
C TYR A 36 -10.48 1.07 9.47
N GLN A 37 -9.42 1.60 8.96
CA GLN A 37 -8.10 1.37 9.53
C GLN A 37 -7.70 2.53 10.41
N SER A 38 -6.80 2.27 11.34
CA SER A 38 -6.36 3.26 12.30
C SER A 38 -4.87 3.52 12.22
N GLU A 39 -4.51 4.76 12.36
CA GLU A 39 -3.17 5.15 12.74
C GLU A 39 -3.02 5.04 14.26
N SER A 40 -1.86 4.62 14.72
CA SER A 40 -1.63 4.32 16.15
C SER A 40 -0.46 5.11 16.73
N TYR A 41 -0.33 6.38 16.34
CA TYR A 41 0.77 7.24 16.80
C TYR A 41 0.92 7.26 18.33
N GLY A 42 -0.18 7.25 19.07
CA GLY A 42 -0.15 7.28 20.54
C GLY A 42 0.49 6.04 21.16
N SER A 43 0.39 4.88 20.53
CA SER A 43 1.00 3.65 21.04
C SER A 43 2.52 3.62 20.86
N ILE A 44 3.05 4.42 19.94
CA ILE A 44 4.46 4.42 19.54
C ILE A 44 5.21 5.56 20.21
N TYR A 45 4.62 6.75 20.24
CA TYR A 45 5.25 7.95 20.80
C TYR A 45 5.15 8.07 22.32
N GLY A 46 4.62 7.06 23.00
CA GLY A 46 4.61 7.01 24.45
C GLY A 46 3.73 8.06 25.17
N ALA A 47 3.01 8.89 24.44
CA ALA A 47 2.22 9.96 25.02
C ALA A 47 1.08 9.47 25.93
N SER A 48 0.49 8.32 25.62
CA SER A 48 -0.52 7.66 26.46
C SER A 48 -0.06 6.31 27.01
N GLY A 49 0.98 5.74 26.44
CA GLY A 49 1.46 4.40 26.79
C GLY A 49 0.43 3.30 26.53
N GLU A 50 -0.61 3.57 25.76
CA GLU A 50 -1.63 2.59 25.42
C GLU A 50 -1.22 1.83 24.18
N THR A 51 -1.11 0.53 24.32
CA THR A 51 -1.07 -0.42 23.21
C THR A 51 -2.48 -0.94 23.04
N TYR A 52 -2.90 -1.13 21.83
CA TYR A 52 -4.21 -1.68 21.50
C TYR A 52 -4.07 -3.17 21.18
N PRO A 53 -3.96 -4.04 22.22
CA PRO A 53 -3.67 -5.45 22.01
C PRO A 53 -4.86 -6.15 21.39
N TRP A 54 -4.56 -7.02 20.46
CA TRP A 54 -5.50 -7.95 19.84
C TRP A 54 -4.87 -9.34 19.81
N VAL A 55 -5.64 -10.38 20.04
CA VAL A 55 -5.15 -11.75 19.99
C VAL A 55 -5.57 -12.38 18.66
N MET A 56 -4.59 -12.81 17.87
CA MET A 56 -4.81 -13.52 16.62
C MET A 56 -5.36 -14.93 16.87
N GLU A 57 -5.92 -15.56 15.85
CA GLU A 57 -6.51 -16.90 15.94
C GLU A 57 -5.55 -17.95 16.53
N ASN A 58 -4.26 -17.82 16.23
CA ASN A 58 -3.23 -18.74 16.72
C ASN A 58 -2.63 -18.35 18.08
N GLY A 59 -3.19 -17.34 18.73
CA GLY A 59 -2.73 -16.85 20.04
C GLY A 59 -1.59 -15.83 19.99
N ALA A 60 -1.11 -15.44 18.80
CA ALA A 60 -0.14 -14.37 18.69
C ALA A 60 -0.74 -13.04 19.13
N SER A 61 -0.01 -12.26 19.91
CA SER A 61 -0.43 -10.92 20.29
C SER A 61 -0.06 -9.93 19.19
N PHE A 62 -1.02 -9.10 18.84
CA PHE A 62 -0.89 -8.05 17.85
C PHE A 62 -1.25 -6.71 18.48
N THR A 63 -0.56 -5.65 18.10
CA THR A 63 -0.85 -4.30 18.59
C THR A 63 -0.58 -3.24 17.52
N GLY A 64 -0.92 -2.00 17.82
CA GLY A 64 -0.70 -0.86 16.93
C GLY A 64 -1.88 -0.59 16.00
N SER A 65 -1.59 -0.33 14.74
CA SER A 65 -2.61 -0.02 13.73
C SER A 65 -3.47 -1.24 13.41
N HIS A 66 -4.78 -1.05 13.47
CA HIS A 66 -5.78 -2.08 13.23
C HIS A 66 -6.59 -1.77 11.97
N ILE A 67 -7.26 -2.78 11.46
CA ILE A 67 -8.30 -2.63 10.45
C ILE A 67 -9.61 -3.12 11.08
N HIS A 68 -10.33 -2.18 11.67
CA HIS A 68 -11.55 -2.47 12.42
C HIS A 68 -12.73 -2.75 11.49
N THR A 69 -13.52 -3.74 11.84
CA THR A 69 -14.82 -4.03 11.23
C THR A 69 -15.94 -3.67 12.21
N ILE A 70 -17.02 -3.08 11.68
CA ILE A 70 -18.24 -2.84 12.41
C ILE A 70 -19.40 -3.32 11.53
N ASP A 71 -20.14 -4.25 12.03
CA ASP A 71 -21.30 -4.82 11.34
C ASP A 71 -22.59 -4.21 11.89
N TYR A 72 -23.41 -3.72 10.98
CA TYR A 72 -24.72 -3.15 11.26
C TYR A 72 -25.83 -3.97 10.62
N ASP A 73 -26.96 -4.11 11.33
CA ASP A 73 -28.19 -4.62 10.76
C ASP A 73 -28.69 -3.65 9.68
N ARG A 74 -28.88 -4.14 8.47
CA ARG A 74 -29.25 -3.33 7.31
C ARG A 74 -30.62 -2.69 7.46
N THR A 75 -31.59 -3.38 8.06
CA THR A 75 -32.93 -2.86 8.28
C THR A 75 -32.93 -1.79 9.35
N ALA A 76 -32.29 -2.07 10.48
CA ALA A 76 -32.15 -1.10 11.56
C ALA A 76 -31.34 0.14 11.13
N PHE A 77 -30.34 -0.03 10.25
CA PHE A 77 -29.61 1.11 9.64
C PHE A 77 -30.54 2.00 8.80
N ALA A 78 -31.41 1.40 8.00
CA ALA A 78 -32.39 2.15 7.20
C ALA A 78 -33.42 2.89 8.09
N ASP A 79 -33.82 2.29 9.22
CA ASP A 79 -34.74 2.90 10.17
C ASP A 79 -34.06 4.02 10.98
N PHE A 80 -32.79 3.83 11.39
CA PHE A 80 -31.97 4.88 11.98
C PHE A 80 -31.91 6.15 11.13
N LEU A 81 -31.69 6.00 9.81
CA LEU A 81 -31.67 7.15 8.90
C LEU A 81 -33.00 7.88 8.77
N LYS A 82 -34.13 7.21 9.06
CA LYS A 82 -35.48 7.80 8.97
C LYS A 82 -35.99 8.38 10.29
N ASN A 83 -35.71 7.67 11.38
CA ASN A 83 -36.41 7.87 12.66
C ASN A 83 -35.54 8.52 13.73
N ASN A 84 -34.24 8.77 13.45
CA ASN A 84 -33.27 9.26 14.41
C ASN A 84 -33.15 8.35 15.67
N ASP A 85 -33.22 7.03 15.45
CA ASP A 85 -33.00 6.02 16.48
C ASP A 85 -31.56 6.06 17.00
N PRO A 86 -31.25 5.54 18.19
CA PRO A 86 -29.88 5.44 18.67
C PRO A 86 -29.02 4.57 17.73
N ALA A 87 -27.80 4.99 17.45
CA ALA A 87 -26.86 4.22 16.59
C ALA A 87 -26.63 2.79 17.11
N SER A 88 -26.67 2.61 18.43
CA SER A 88 -26.55 1.29 19.08
C SER A 88 -27.65 0.30 18.67
N SER A 89 -28.82 0.77 18.19
CA SER A 89 -29.92 -0.09 17.78
C SER A 89 -29.60 -0.92 16.53
N MET A 90 -28.68 -0.45 15.69
CA MET A 90 -28.30 -1.15 14.46
C MET A 90 -27.02 -1.98 14.60
N PHE A 91 -26.28 -1.85 15.71
CA PHE A 91 -25.01 -2.56 15.91
C PHE A 91 -25.21 -4.07 16.05
N LYS A 92 -24.45 -4.85 15.30
CA LYS A 92 -24.43 -6.33 15.35
C LYS A 92 -23.15 -6.86 15.99
N ALA A 93 -21.99 -6.42 15.48
CA ALA A 93 -20.69 -6.91 15.93
C ALA A 93 -19.58 -5.91 15.56
N SER A 94 -18.44 -6.05 16.18
CA SER A 94 -17.20 -5.44 15.73
C SER A 94 -16.04 -6.44 15.84
N GLY A 95 -14.94 -6.16 15.15
CA GLY A 95 -13.78 -7.02 15.11
C GLY A 95 -12.59 -6.39 14.40
N ASN A 96 -11.61 -7.21 14.09
CA ASN A 96 -10.51 -6.86 13.19
C ASN A 96 -10.69 -7.62 11.87
N LEU A 97 -10.35 -7.00 10.75
CA LEU A 97 -10.54 -7.58 9.42
C LEU A 97 -9.65 -8.80 9.17
N PHE A 98 -8.62 -9.00 9.97
CA PHE A 98 -7.74 -10.15 9.86
C PHE A 98 -7.49 -10.81 11.22
N SER A 99 -7.35 -12.12 11.19
CA SER A 99 -7.03 -12.97 12.34
C SER A 99 -5.70 -13.70 12.20
N LYS A 100 -5.03 -13.53 11.04
CA LYS A 100 -3.71 -14.09 10.70
C LYS A 100 -2.87 -13.04 9.99
N ILE A 101 -1.55 -13.08 10.24
CA ILE A 101 -0.58 -12.19 9.61
C ILE A 101 0.57 -13.00 9.04
N TYR A 102 0.91 -12.76 7.79
CA TYR A 102 2.17 -13.20 7.20
C TYR A 102 3.12 -12.01 7.09
N ASN A 103 4.30 -12.17 7.66
CA ASN A 103 5.33 -11.13 7.67
C ASN A 103 5.99 -10.96 6.29
N VAL A 104 6.94 -10.03 6.19
CA VAL A 104 7.65 -9.73 4.94
C VAL A 104 8.44 -10.93 4.40
N PHE A 105 8.86 -11.84 5.25
CA PHE A 105 9.55 -13.09 4.87
C PHE A 105 8.59 -14.17 4.36
N GLY A 106 7.29 -13.93 4.40
CA GLY A 106 6.28 -14.92 4.04
C GLY A 106 6.00 -15.95 5.13
N GLU A 107 6.43 -15.69 6.34
CA GLU A 107 6.20 -16.57 7.50
C GLU A 107 4.92 -16.16 8.24
N LEU A 108 4.15 -17.17 8.65
CA LEU A 108 3.01 -16.93 9.54
C LEU A 108 3.53 -16.43 10.90
N VAL A 109 3.03 -15.29 11.35
CA VAL A 109 3.32 -14.77 12.69
C VAL A 109 2.71 -15.70 13.72
N VAL A 110 3.52 -16.21 14.63
CA VAL A 110 3.12 -17.10 15.72
C VAL A 110 3.62 -16.52 17.05
N PRO A 111 3.02 -16.92 18.19
CA PRO A 111 3.49 -16.48 19.50
C PRO A 111 4.97 -16.75 19.71
N ALA A 112 5.66 -15.85 20.41
CA ALA A 112 7.07 -16.04 20.80
C ALA A 112 7.27 -17.34 21.57
N SER A 113 6.30 -17.77 22.37
CA SER A 113 6.28 -19.05 23.08
C SER A 113 6.29 -20.27 22.16
N GLN A 114 5.94 -20.12 20.88
CA GLN A 114 5.96 -21.14 19.85
C GLN A 114 7.14 -20.99 18.87
N GLY A 115 8.14 -20.19 19.26
CA GLY A 115 9.32 -19.93 18.43
C GLY A 115 9.13 -18.78 17.42
N GLY A 116 8.05 -18.03 17.52
CA GLY A 116 7.90 -16.78 16.80
C GLY A 116 8.93 -15.76 17.28
N LEU A 117 9.72 -15.23 16.37
CA LEU A 117 10.82 -14.31 16.70
C LEU A 117 10.60 -12.89 16.16
N TRP A 118 9.46 -12.67 15.52
CA TRP A 118 9.41 -11.61 14.56
C TRP A 118 8.26 -10.65 14.82
N GLY A 119 8.55 -9.66 15.62
CA GLY A 119 7.87 -8.39 15.36
C GLY A 119 8.12 -7.95 13.91
N ASN A 120 7.32 -7.10 13.38
CA ASN A 120 7.56 -6.47 12.07
C ASN A 120 8.75 -5.49 12.10
N GLN A 121 9.31 -5.23 13.25
CA GLN A 121 10.49 -4.38 13.43
C GLN A 121 11.63 -5.24 13.98
N THR A 122 12.44 -5.71 13.06
CA THR A 122 13.67 -6.45 13.39
C THR A 122 14.88 -5.76 12.76
N ASP A 123 16.03 -5.91 13.40
CA ASP A 123 17.28 -5.50 12.79
C ASP A 123 17.67 -6.45 11.63
N ASN A 124 18.74 -6.12 10.92
CA ASN A 124 19.27 -6.95 9.82
C ASN A 124 19.72 -8.35 10.28
N ASN A 125 19.83 -8.60 11.58
CA ASN A 125 20.11 -9.91 12.16
C ASN A 125 18.86 -10.62 12.65
N ARG A 126 17.66 -10.07 12.34
CA ARG A 126 16.36 -10.58 12.77
C ARG A 126 16.15 -10.52 14.29
N ASN A 127 16.88 -9.70 15.01
CA ASN A 127 16.57 -9.42 16.40
C ASN A 127 15.44 -8.41 16.48
N VAL A 128 14.47 -8.65 17.33
CA VAL A 128 13.44 -7.65 17.62
C VAL A 128 14.11 -6.39 18.16
N ILE A 129 13.84 -5.26 17.52
CA ILE A 129 14.37 -3.98 17.97
C ILE A 129 13.64 -3.59 19.27
N ALA A 130 14.38 -3.58 20.36
CA ALA A 130 13.85 -3.15 21.65
C ALA A 130 13.77 -1.62 21.69
N PHE A 131 12.55 -1.09 21.80
CA PHE A 131 12.35 0.32 22.08
C PHE A 131 12.60 0.58 23.55
N SER A 132 13.55 1.47 23.86
CA SER A 132 13.85 1.87 25.24
C SER A 132 12.66 2.52 25.94
N ASP A 133 11.74 3.11 25.18
CA ASP A 133 10.65 3.93 25.72
C ASP A 133 9.25 3.29 25.61
N SER A 134 9.09 2.17 24.90
CA SER A 134 7.79 1.49 24.83
C SER A 134 7.91 0.02 25.20
N LYS A 135 8.01 -0.26 26.50
CA LYS A 135 7.96 -1.62 27.04
C LYS A 135 6.79 -2.46 26.52
N LYS A 136 5.72 -1.78 26.12
CA LYS A 136 4.49 -2.44 25.68
C LYS A 136 4.55 -2.97 24.25
N LEU A 137 5.33 -2.35 23.35
CA LEU A 137 5.52 -2.87 21.98
C LEU A 137 6.41 -4.11 21.98
N SER A 138 7.38 -4.19 22.90
CA SER A 138 8.22 -5.38 23.07
C SER A 138 7.48 -6.60 23.63
N GLU A 139 6.26 -6.41 24.13
CA GLU A 139 5.42 -7.50 24.66
C GLU A 139 4.49 -8.09 23.58
N ALA A 140 4.38 -7.45 22.39
CA ALA A 140 3.59 -7.96 21.28
C ALA A 140 4.44 -8.87 20.38
N ASP A 141 3.84 -9.92 19.87
CA ASP A 141 4.47 -10.80 18.88
C ASP A 141 4.60 -10.10 17.53
N PHE A 142 3.69 -9.15 17.25
CA PHE A 142 3.67 -8.38 16.01
C PHE A 142 2.97 -7.03 16.19
N TYR A 143 3.31 -6.04 15.36
CA TYR A 143 2.61 -4.77 15.32
C TYR A 143 2.73 -4.07 13.97
N PHE A 144 1.74 -3.22 13.66
CA PHE A 144 1.82 -2.22 12.62
C PHE A 144 1.78 -0.82 13.24
N GLN A 145 2.48 0.12 12.62
CA GLN A 145 2.63 1.45 13.19
C GLN A 145 1.55 2.42 12.75
N SER A 146 1.34 2.54 11.44
CA SER A 146 0.53 3.60 10.89
C SER A 146 -0.07 3.18 9.56
N PHE A 147 -1.29 2.70 9.59
CA PHE A 147 -2.09 2.48 8.38
C PHE A 147 -2.82 3.76 8.03
N CYS A 148 -2.46 4.39 6.91
CA CYS A 148 -3.08 5.62 6.44
C CYS A 148 -4.21 5.34 5.45
N GLY A 149 -4.12 5.78 4.20
CA GLY A 149 -5.17 5.57 3.23
C GLY A 149 -5.39 4.09 2.87
N ALA A 150 -6.63 3.71 2.65
CA ALA A 150 -7.01 2.35 2.31
C ALA A 150 -7.80 2.26 1.02
N TRP A 151 -7.87 1.03 0.49
CA TRP A 151 -8.76 0.71 -0.61
C TRP A 151 -9.32 -0.70 -0.48
N TYR A 152 -10.65 -0.80 -0.51
CA TYR A 152 -11.33 -2.08 -0.70
C TYR A 152 -11.57 -2.32 -2.18
N GLU A 153 -11.01 -3.40 -2.70
CA GLU A 153 -11.18 -3.79 -4.10
C GLU A 153 -11.96 -5.09 -4.16
N LYS A 154 -13.12 -5.01 -4.81
CA LYS A 154 -13.95 -6.18 -5.05
C LYS A 154 -13.34 -7.02 -6.18
N LYS A 155 -13.37 -8.34 -6.01
CA LYS A 155 -12.93 -9.27 -7.06
C LYS A 155 -13.62 -8.98 -8.39
N ASN A 156 -12.88 -9.13 -9.47
CA ASN A 156 -13.39 -8.97 -10.84
C ASN A 156 -14.12 -7.63 -11.07
N ARG A 157 -13.70 -6.58 -10.38
CA ARG A 157 -14.37 -5.26 -10.41
C ARG A 157 -14.59 -4.72 -11.81
N TYR A 158 -13.67 -4.99 -12.72
CA TYR A 158 -13.67 -4.42 -14.08
C TYR A 158 -14.25 -5.37 -15.13
N GLY A 159 -14.72 -6.53 -14.74
CA GLY A 159 -15.28 -7.57 -15.61
C GLY A 159 -14.78 -8.96 -15.23
N SER A 160 -15.30 -9.98 -15.87
CA SER A 160 -14.95 -11.37 -15.56
C SER A 160 -13.44 -11.61 -15.72
N GLY A 161 -12.76 -11.94 -14.62
CA GLY A 161 -11.31 -12.16 -14.56
C GLY A 161 -10.47 -10.88 -14.58
N ILE A 162 -11.04 -9.69 -14.77
CA ILE A 162 -10.32 -8.43 -14.83
C ILE A 162 -10.30 -7.76 -13.44
N GLY A 163 -9.09 -7.40 -12.97
CA GLY A 163 -8.85 -6.95 -11.61
C GLY A 163 -8.40 -8.10 -10.71
N PHE A 164 -8.53 -7.97 -9.40
CA PHE A 164 -8.15 -9.03 -8.46
C PHE A 164 -9.05 -10.26 -8.57
N ALA A 165 -8.51 -11.42 -8.20
CA ALA A 165 -9.24 -12.68 -8.16
C ALA A 165 -10.06 -12.84 -6.87
N ASP A 166 -9.71 -12.12 -5.82
CA ASP A 166 -10.34 -12.13 -4.51
C ASP A 166 -10.80 -10.72 -4.11
N ASP A 167 -11.70 -10.62 -3.14
CA ASP A 167 -12.01 -9.37 -2.47
C ASP A 167 -10.83 -9.04 -1.53
N VAL A 168 -10.22 -7.87 -1.71
CA VAL A 168 -9.02 -7.50 -0.98
C VAL A 168 -9.13 -6.11 -0.35
N TRP A 169 -8.48 -5.96 0.81
CA TRP A 169 -8.19 -4.66 1.41
C TRP A 169 -6.73 -4.35 1.19
N LEU A 170 -6.44 -3.19 0.62
CA LEU A 170 -5.08 -2.72 0.34
C LEU A 170 -4.76 -1.57 1.29
N THR A 171 -3.62 -1.66 1.94
CA THR A 171 -3.08 -0.62 2.80
C THR A 171 -1.57 -0.71 2.85
N ALA A 172 -0.94 0.26 3.51
CA ALA A 172 0.49 0.25 3.81
C ALA A 172 0.77 1.03 5.08
N GLU A 173 1.90 0.75 5.71
CA GLU A 173 2.43 1.61 6.75
C GLU A 173 2.99 2.88 6.10
N GLU A 174 2.48 4.04 6.49
CA GLU A 174 2.98 5.34 6.04
C GLU A 174 4.30 5.70 6.71
N TRP A 175 4.46 5.29 7.97
CA TRP A 175 5.62 5.61 8.80
C TRP A 175 6.34 4.35 9.23
N ALA A 176 7.68 4.37 9.23
CA ALA A 176 8.49 3.35 9.87
C ALA A 176 8.93 3.80 11.26
N ILE A 177 8.86 2.89 12.21
CA ILE A 177 9.41 3.11 13.55
C ILE A 177 10.92 3.40 13.47
N GLY A 178 11.61 2.85 12.48
CA GLY A 178 13.02 3.12 12.20
C GLY A 178 13.40 4.61 12.18
N ARG A 179 12.48 5.51 11.84
CA ARG A 179 12.70 6.95 11.93
C ARG A 179 12.98 7.45 13.35
N MET A 180 12.68 6.67 14.35
CA MET A 180 12.80 7.03 15.75
C MET A 180 14.05 6.45 16.42
N PHE A 181 14.87 5.72 15.68
CA PHE A 181 16.10 5.16 16.23
C PHE A 181 17.21 6.20 16.39
N PRO A 182 18.05 6.02 17.43
CA PRO A 182 19.06 7.02 17.80
C PRO A 182 20.05 7.39 16.71
N ASN A 183 20.17 6.57 15.69
CA ASN A 183 21.14 6.78 14.63
C ASN A 183 20.67 7.73 13.52
N GLY A 184 19.44 8.21 13.57
CA GLY A 184 18.91 9.23 12.65
C GLY A 184 18.80 8.78 11.19
N ASP A 185 19.23 7.59 10.85
CA ASP A 185 19.20 7.00 9.50
C ASP A 185 18.17 5.88 9.48
N SER A 186 17.01 6.28 9.49
CA SER A 186 15.81 5.59 9.95
C SER A 186 15.32 4.45 9.08
N ASP A 187 15.47 4.57 7.78
CA ASP A 187 14.79 3.68 6.85
C ASP A 187 15.65 2.45 6.52
N ALA A 188 16.96 2.54 6.79
CA ALA A 188 17.92 1.50 6.47
C ALA A 188 17.96 0.34 7.49
N ASP A 189 17.53 0.59 8.72
CA ASP A 189 17.72 -0.36 9.82
C ASP A 189 16.47 -1.19 10.13
N SER A 190 15.32 -0.88 9.54
CA SER A 190 14.08 -1.58 9.78
C SER A 190 13.74 -2.55 8.65
N THR A 191 13.86 -3.82 8.93
CA THR A 191 13.62 -4.90 7.97
C THR A 191 12.15 -5.03 7.57
N MET A 192 11.22 -4.51 8.35
CA MET A 192 9.80 -4.78 8.20
C MET A 192 8.91 -3.55 8.30
N GLY A 193 9.47 -2.38 8.59
CA GLY A 193 8.73 -1.13 8.57
C GLY A 193 8.39 -0.66 7.15
N LEU A 194 7.40 0.20 7.04
CA LEU A 194 6.86 0.69 5.75
C LEU A 194 6.26 -0.43 4.88
N ALA A 195 5.74 -1.48 5.51
CA ALA A 195 5.20 -2.63 4.79
C ALA A 195 3.93 -2.27 4.02
N SER A 196 3.87 -2.67 2.76
CA SER A 196 2.61 -2.76 2.02
C SER A 196 1.87 -4.01 2.45
N VAL A 197 0.57 -3.88 2.73
CA VAL A 197 -0.25 -4.97 3.27
C VAL A 197 -1.49 -5.17 2.42
N VAL A 198 -1.77 -6.43 2.11
CA VAL A 198 -3.01 -6.83 1.45
C VAL A 198 -3.73 -7.86 2.31
N VAL A 199 -4.99 -7.59 2.64
CA VAL A 199 -5.80 -8.54 3.39
C VAL A 199 -6.69 -9.32 2.45
N ASP A 200 -6.62 -10.63 2.53
CA ASP A 200 -7.62 -11.56 1.99
C ASP A 200 -8.84 -11.47 2.90
N VAL A 201 -9.86 -10.76 2.43
CA VAL A 201 -11.05 -10.45 3.24
C VAL A 201 -11.83 -11.73 3.60
N ALA A 202 -11.90 -12.67 2.65
CA ALA A 202 -12.65 -13.91 2.85
C ALA A 202 -11.99 -14.89 3.83
N ASN A 203 -10.65 -14.85 3.94
CA ASN A 203 -9.87 -15.74 4.80
C ASN A 203 -9.27 -15.00 6.01
N GLU A 204 -9.65 -13.74 6.22
CA GLU A 204 -9.21 -12.91 7.35
C GLU A 204 -7.67 -12.94 7.54
N THR A 205 -6.94 -12.84 6.44
CA THR A 205 -5.49 -13.01 6.46
C THR A 205 -4.78 -11.80 5.86
N ALA A 206 -3.93 -11.15 6.66
CA ALA A 206 -3.08 -10.05 6.22
C ALA A 206 -1.74 -10.59 5.69
N TYR A 207 -1.37 -10.15 4.51
CA TYR A 207 -0.09 -10.47 3.89
C TYR A 207 0.72 -9.20 3.70
N THR A 208 1.96 -9.17 4.18
CA THR A 208 2.91 -8.17 3.72
C THR A 208 3.37 -8.52 2.30
N VAL A 209 3.41 -7.52 1.43
CA VAL A 209 3.61 -7.71 -0.01
C VAL A 209 4.86 -6.99 -0.50
N PRO A 210 6.03 -7.65 -0.46
CA PRO A 210 7.31 -7.05 -0.86
C PRO A 210 7.32 -6.50 -2.28
N ALA A 211 6.59 -7.14 -3.20
CA ALA A 211 6.51 -6.73 -4.60
C ALA A 211 5.97 -5.30 -4.81
N LEU A 212 5.20 -4.78 -3.86
CA LEU A 212 4.71 -3.40 -3.88
C LEU A 212 5.74 -2.39 -3.35
N GLY A 213 6.89 -2.84 -2.91
CA GLY A 213 7.93 -2.00 -2.35
C GLY A 213 7.75 -1.72 -0.86
N GLN A 214 8.77 -1.10 -0.29
CA GLN A 214 8.83 -0.66 1.10
C GLN A 214 9.07 0.85 1.13
N THR A 215 7.99 1.60 1.05
CA THR A 215 8.00 3.05 1.21
C THR A 215 6.75 3.47 1.95
N GLY A 216 6.74 4.64 2.55
CA GLY A 216 5.59 5.16 3.27
C GLY A 216 4.45 5.48 2.32
N TYR A 217 3.69 4.47 1.93
CA TYR A 217 2.53 4.69 1.06
C TYR A 217 1.35 5.19 1.84
N GLU A 218 0.78 6.25 1.29
CA GLU A 218 -0.49 6.80 1.72
C GLU A 218 -1.65 5.94 1.24
N LYS A 219 -1.59 5.50 -0.02
CA LYS A 219 -2.66 4.72 -0.63
C LYS A 219 -2.18 3.86 -1.78
N LEU A 220 -2.71 2.65 -1.84
CA LEU A 220 -2.56 1.71 -2.94
C LEU A 220 -3.88 1.65 -3.71
N LEU A 221 -3.93 2.20 -4.94
CA LEU A 221 -5.17 2.34 -5.70
C LEU A 221 -5.13 1.51 -6.98
N PRO A 222 -5.88 0.40 -7.09
CA PRO A 222 -6.00 -0.33 -8.34
C PRO A 222 -6.71 0.48 -9.41
N ILE A 223 -6.26 0.31 -10.66
CA ILE A 223 -6.94 0.83 -11.86
C ILE A 223 -7.28 -0.33 -12.80
N ASN A 224 -8.24 -0.10 -13.70
CA ASN A 224 -8.62 -1.10 -14.69
C ASN A 224 -7.45 -1.42 -15.64
N PRO A 225 -6.91 -2.65 -15.69
CA PRO A 225 -5.87 -3.02 -16.65
C PRO A 225 -6.41 -3.36 -18.03
N GLY A 226 -7.73 -3.55 -18.18
CA GLY A 226 -8.37 -4.02 -19.41
C GLY A 226 -8.15 -5.49 -19.73
N LEU A 227 -7.23 -6.17 -19.08
CA LEU A 227 -6.80 -7.55 -19.33
C LEU A 227 -6.91 -8.44 -18.09
N THR A 228 -7.15 -9.72 -18.30
CA THR A 228 -7.33 -10.71 -17.23
C THR A 228 -6.02 -11.07 -16.51
N ASP A 229 -4.89 -10.95 -17.21
CA ASP A 229 -3.60 -11.45 -16.72
C ASP A 229 -2.81 -10.42 -15.91
N TYR A 230 -3.25 -9.16 -15.94
CA TYR A 230 -2.54 -8.07 -15.29
C TYR A 230 -3.33 -7.46 -14.13
N VAL A 231 -2.59 -6.85 -13.22
CA VAL A 231 -3.09 -5.85 -12.26
C VAL A 231 -2.21 -4.62 -12.37
N VAL A 232 -2.81 -3.44 -12.20
CA VAL A 232 -2.10 -2.16 -12.18
C VAL A 232 -2.56 -1.39 -10.94
N ILE A 233 -1.60 -0.93 -10.14
CA ILE A 233 -1.85 -0.25 -8.87
C ILE A 233 -1.09 1.06 -8.85
N VAL A 234 -1.76 2.16 -8.61
CA VAL A 234 -1.12 3.45 -8.31
C VAL A 234 -0.59 3.41 -6.89
N LEU A 235 0.68 3.77 -6.72
CA LEU A 235 1.37 3.79 -5.44
C LEU A 235 1.54 5.25 -5.04
N ALA A 236 0.75 5.72 -4.09
CA ALA A 236 0.82 7.07 -3.57
C ALA A 236 1.45 7.09 -2.18
N GLY A 237 2.34 8.03 -1.93
CA GLY A 237 3.02 8.17 -0.65
C GLY A 237 4.28 9.02 -0.75
N TYR A 238 5.16 8.87 0.21
CA TYR A 238 6.44 9.56 0.21
C TYR A 238 7.31 9.18 -0.98
N ASN A 239 8.16 10.12 -1.39
CA ASN A 239 9.26 9.83 -2.29
C ASN A 239 10.55 9.87 -1.48
N HIS A 240 10.99 8.72 -1.01
CA HIS A 240 12.22 8.63 -0.24
C HIS A 240 13.45 8.87 -1.13
N ARG A 241 14.52 9.36 -0.51
CA ARG A 241 15.74 9.88 -1.17
C ARG A 241 16.40 8.99 -2.23
N GLN A 242 16.01 7.76 -2.37
CA GLN A 242 16.54 6.84 -3.39
C GLN A 242 15.53 6.47 -4.46
N GLU A 243 14.30 6.91 -4.32
CA GLU A 243 13.28 6.64 -5.30
C GLU A 243 13.43 7.53 -6.53
N PRO A 244 13.24 7.00 -7.74
CA PRO A 244 13.51 7.75 -8.96
C PRO A 244 12.43 8.78 -9.29
N ALA A 245 11.18 8.59 -8.83
CA ALA A 245 10.07 9.51 -9.10
C ALA A 245 8.98 9.40 -8.03
N PRO A 246 8.30 10.50 -7.65
CA PRO A 246 7.17 10.48 -6.72
C PRO A 246 5.94 9.78 -7.30
N ASN A 247 5.70 9.91 -8.60
CA ASN A 247 4.58 9.24 -9.26
C ASN A 247 5.00 7.84 -9.69
N LYS A 248 4.38 6.84 -9.07
CA LYS A 248 4.72 5.42 -9.25
C LYS A 248 3.47 4.59 -9.48
N ILE A 249 3.62 3.54 -10.28
CA ILE A 249 2.63 2.48 -10.44
C ILE A 249 3.30 1.12 -10.31
N TYR A 250 2.55 0.15 -9.83
CA TYR A 250 2.94 -1.26 -9.90
C TYR A 250 2.19 -1.94 -11.03
N VAL A 251 2.89 -2.79 -11.80
CA VAL A 251 2.29 -3.70 -12.77
C VAL A 251 2.65 -5.11 -12.38
N GLY A 252 1.65 -5.92 -12.07
CA GLY A 252 1.79 -7.31 -11.71
C GLY A 252 1.16 -8.25 -12.73
N ILE A 253 1.67 -9.49 -12.80
CA ILE A 253 1.14 -10.55 -13.67
C ILE A 253 0.60 -11.67 -12.80
N LYS A 254 -0.65 -12.05 -13.04
CA LYS A 254 -1.32 -13.12 -12.31
C LYS A 254 -0.77 -14.51 -12.66
N ASN A 255 -0.93 -15.43 -11.71
CA ASN A 255 -0.60 -16.84 -11.86
C ASN A 255 0.90 -17.09 -12.14
N LYS A 256 1.76 -16.17 -11.70
CA LYS A 256 3.21 -16.28 -11.77
C LYS A 256 3.80 -16.49 -10.38
N ASP A 257 4.88 -17.27 -10.30
CA ASP A 257 5.76 -17.30 -9.13
C ASP A 257 6.67 -16.06 -9.10
N ALA A 258 7.47 -15.89 -8.07
CA ALA A 258 8.37 -14.75 -7.92
C ALA A 258 9.39 -14.59 -9.08
N ASN A 259 9.66 -15.65 -9.82
CA ASN A 259 10.57 -15.66 -10.98
C ASN A 259 9.86 -15.43 -12.32
N GLY A 260 8.55 -15.23 -12.32
CA GLY A 260 7.75 -15.00 -13.52
C GLY A 260 7.38 -16.28 -14.27
N THR A 261 7.59 -17.47 -13.68
CA THR A 261 7.09 -18.72 -14.23
C THR A 261 5.69 -19.04 -13.70
N ALA A 262 5.02 -20.04 -14.26
CA ALA A 262 3.71 -20.43 -13.76
C ALA A 262 3.82 -20.91 -12.31
N ILE A 263 2.93 -20.41 -11.44
CA ILE A 263 2.92 -20.83 -10.04
C ILE A 263 2.67 -22.33 -9.90
N SER A 264 3.42 -22.99 -9.01
CA SER A 264 3.19 -24.39 -8.70
C SER A 264 1.91 -24.58 -7.88
N SER A 265 1.17 -25.66 -8.14
CA SER A 265 0.04 -26.07 -7.30
C SER A 265 0.46 -26.47 -5.88
N SER A 266 1.74 -26.75 -5.65
CA SER A 266 2.33 -27.04 -4.34
C SER A 266 2.93 -25.81 -3.64
N ALA A 267 2.81 -24.63 -4.23
CA ALA A 267 3.26 -23.39 -3.58
C ALA A 267 2.49 -23.13 -2.29
N SER A 268 3.07 -22.34 -1.39
CA SER A 268 2.43 -21.96 -0.13
C SER A 268 1.08 -21.29 -0.36
N THR A 269 0.20 -21.33 0.63
CA THR A 269 -1.11 -20.63 0.57
C THR A 269 -0.92 -19.14 0.34
N ARG A 270 0.09 -18.52 0.97
CA ARG A 270 0.48 -17.14 0.73
C ARG A 270 0.82 -16.90 -0.74
N ASP A 271 1.73 -17.68 -1.30
CA ASP A 271 2.19 -17.47 -2.66
C ASP A 271 1.10 -17.73 -3.69
N GLN A 272 0.23 -18.69 -3.45
CA GLN A 272 -0.94 -18.93 -4.29
C GLN A 272 -1.91 -17.73 -4.25
N PHE A 273 -2.15 -17.14 -3.07
CA PHE A 273 -2.99 -15.94 -2.96
C PHE A 273 -2.35 -14.76 -3.68
N LEU A 274 -1.09 -14.44 -3.38
CA LEU A 274 -0.38 -13.33 -4.00
C LEU A 274 -0.29 -13.50 -5.52
N SER A 275 0.01 -14.71 -5.99
CA SER A 275 0.16 -15.03 -7.41
C SER A 275 -1.13 -14.83 -8.19
N ARG A 276 -2.26 -15.40 -7.74
CA ARG A 276 -3.54 -15.26 -8.46
C ARG A 276 -4.06 -13.83 -8.48
N ASN A 277 -3.59 -12.99 -7.55
CA ASN A 277 -3.91 -11.58 -7.48
C ASN A 277 -2.85 -10.67 -8.15
N GLY A 278 -1.81 -11.24 -8.78
CA GLY A 278 -0.75 -10.49 -9.46
C GLY A 278 0.17 -9.71 -8.50
N LEU A 279 0.25 -10.14 -7.24
CA LEU A 279 1.00 -9.48 -6.17
C LEU A 279 2.32 -10.20 -5.82
N LEU A 280 2.63 -11.30 -6.50
CA LEU A 280 3.86 -12.07 -6.29
C LEU A 280 4.94 -11.76 -7.33
N TYR A 281 4.53 -11.53 -8.58
CA TYR A 281 5.42 -11.17 -9.69
C TYR A 281 4.97 -9.88 -10.36
N GLY A 282 5.84 -8.88 -10.35
CA GLY A 282 5.56 -7.58 -10.94
C GLY A 282 6.75 -6.64 -10.84
N LYS A 283 6.56 -5.41 -11.27
CA LYS A 283 7.54 -4.33 -11.14
C LYS A 283 6.86 -3.01 -10.81
N ILE A 284 7.61 -2.15 -10.18
CA ILE A 284 7.24 -0.76 -9.97
C ILE A 284 7.84 0.08 -11.08
N TYR A 285 7.06 1.03 -11.56
CA TYR A 285 7.39 1.94 -12.64
C TYR A 285 7.30 3.37 -12.14
N GLY A 286 8.32 4.16 -12.42
CA GLY A 286 8.35 5.59 -12.15
C GLY A 286 8.05 6.41 -13.41
N LEU A 287 7.42 7.56 -13.21
CA LEU A 287 7.17 8.52 -14.29
C LEU A 287 8.50 9.10 -14.80
N ALA A 288 8.70 9.10 -16.11
CA ALA A 288 9.82 9.74 -16.79
C ALA A 288 9.32 10.60 -17.95
N VAL A 289 10.08 11.66 -18.26
CA VAL A 289 9.77 12.59 -19.34
C VAL A 289 10.90 12.58 -20.36
N ALA A 290 10.57 12.76 -21.65
CA ALA A 290 11.55 12.82 -22.71
C ALA A 290 12.51 14.00 -22.51
N ASN A 291 13.81 13.79 -22.66
CA ASN A 291 14.84 14.82 -22.42
C ASN A 291 14.63 16.06 -23.31
N ALA A 292 14.05 15.87 -24.50
CA ALA A 292 13.74 16.97 -25.44
C ALA A 292 12.61 17.87 -24.95
N ASP A 293 11.75 17.41 -24.05
CA ASP A 293 10.53 18.12 -23.62
C ASP A 293 10.75 18.96 -22.35
N TYR A 294 11.86 18.77 -21.64
CA TYR A 294 12.07 19.47 -20.38
C TYR A 294 12.08 20.99 -20.52
N ASN A 295 12.88 21.54 -21.44
CA ASN A 295 12.94 22.99 -21.63
C ASN A 295 11.67 23.56 -22.28
N SER A 296 11.19 22.91 -23.34
CA SER A 296 10.07 23.44 -24.14
C SER A 296 8.71 23.31 -23.48
N THR A 297 8.53 22.28 -22.62
CA THR A 297 7.22 21.93 -22.05
C THR A 297 7.17 22.15 -20.55
N LEU A 298 8.21 21.74 -19.83
CA LEU A 298 8.21 21.79 -18.38
C LEU A 298 8.88 23.05 -17.78
N GLY A 299 9.52 23.88 -18.63
CA GLY A 299 10.26 25.07 -18.15
C GLY A 299 11.57 24.76 -17.45
N ILE A 300 12.02 23.50 -17.46
CA ILE A 300 13.24 23.03 -16.81
C ILE A 300 14.39 23.02 -17.81
N ALA A 301 15.41 23.84 -17.60
CA ALA A 301 16.48 24.07 -18.58
C ALA A 301 17.25 22.80 -18.99
N THR A 302 17.49 21.90 -18.03
CA THR A 302 18.19 20.63 -18.27
C THR A 302 17.64 19.56 -17.34
N PRO A 303 17.34 18.36 -17.84
CA PRO A 303 16.90 17.27 -16.97
C PRO A 303 18.05 16.86 -16.02
N ASP A 304 17.73 16.79 -14.74
CA ASP A 304 18.65 16.37 -13.68
C ASP A 304 17.94 15.40 -12.74
N PRO A 305 18.23 14.09 -12.79
CA PRO A 305 17.55 13.09 -11.96
C PRO A 305 17.85 13.24 -10.46
N THR A 306 18.76 14.12 -10.07
CA THR A 306 19.07 14.41 -8.67
C THR A 306 18.37 15.66 -8.15
N ALA A 307 17.73 16.43 -9.04
CA ALA A 307 17.01 17.64 -8.71
C ALA A 307 15.52 17.36 -8.41
N LYS A 308 14.85 18.31 -7.79
CA LYS A 308 13.43 18.29 -7.48
C LYS A 308 12.59 18.80 -8.66
N MET A 309 12.74 18.17 -9.81
CA MET A 309 12.14 18.66 -11.06
C MET A 309 10.62 18.71 -11.02
N MET A 310 9.98 17.74 -10.35
CA MET A 310 8.52 17.73 -10.17
C MET A 310 8.07 18.93 -9.33
N ASP A 311 8.76 19.20 -8.24
CA ASP A 311 8.45 20.30 -7.32
C ASP A 311 8.60 21.66 -8.04
N ASP A 312 9.65 21.83 -8.86
CA ASP A 312 9.87 23.01 -9.67
C ASP A 312 8.77 23.18 -10.73
N TYR A 313 8.42 22.10 -11.43
CA TYR A 313 7.33 22.11 -12.41
C TYR A 313 6.00 22.51 -11.80
N MET A 314 5.66 21.97 -10.63
CA MET A 314 4.40 22.27 -9.96
C MET A 314 4.28 23.76 -9.57
N LYS A 315 5.40 24.44 -9.31
CA LYS A 315 5.47 25.86 -8.91
C LYS A 315 5.58 26.81 -10.10
N ASP A 316 6.01 26.35 -11.28
CA ASP A 316 6.19 27.20 -12.43
C ASP A 316 4.85 27.48 -13.14
N ALA A 317 4.37 28.71 -13.02
CA ALA A 317 3.13 29.16 -13.68
C ALA A 317 3.26 29.25 -15.21
N ASN A 318 4.47 29.26 -15.75
CA ASN A 318 4.72 29.34 -17.19
C ASN A 318 4.89 27.98 -17.85
N ALA A 319 5.11 26.92 -17.07
CA ALA A 319 5.19 25.57 -17.60
C ALA A 319 3.85 25.15 -18.24
N SER A 320 3.93 24.31 -19.27
CA SER A 320 2.74 23.72 -19.87
C SER A 320 1.94 22.94 -18.82
N ASN A 321 0.63 23.09 -18.82
CA ASN A 321 -0.23 22.28 -17.96
C ASN A 321 -0.45 20.86 -18.49
N LYS A 322 0.16 20.50 -19.62
CA LYS A 322 0.07 19.15 -20.21
C LYS A 322 1.41 18.72 -20.76
N PHE A 323 1.75 17.47 -20.54
CA PHE A 323 2.89 16.82 -21.15
C PHE A 323 2.64 15.32 -21.35
N SER A 324 3.42 14.71 -22.22
CA SER A 324 3.44 13.27 -22.39
C SER A 324 4.63 12.69 -21.62
N GLY A 325 4.41 11.60 -20.94
CA GLY A 325 5.44 10.87 -20.20
C GLY A 325 5.34 9.37 -20.45
N LYS A 326 6.25 8.65 -19.84
CA LYS A 326 6.22 7.19 -19.80
C LYS A 326 6.52 6.73 -18.37
N PHE A 327 5.83 5.68 -17.96
CA PHE A 327 6.23 4.92 -16.79
C PHE A 327 7.27 3.89 -17.22
N TYR A 328 8.47 3.95 -16.64
CA TYR A 328 9.55 2.99 -16.86
C TYR A 328 9.81 2.16 -15.61
N PRO A 329 10.17 0.86 -15.76
CA PRO A 329 10.49 0.03 -14.62
C PRO A 329 11.69 0.63 -13.85
N THR A 330 11.56 0.63 -12.53
CA THR A 330 12.60 1.06 -11.61
C THR A 330 13.42 -0.12 -11.14
N SER A 331 14.66 0.10 -10.75
CA SER A 331 15.44 -0.90 -10.04
C SER A 331 15.05 -0.90 -8.58
N PHE A 332 14.78 -2.08 -8.07
CA PHE A 332 14.25 -2.29 -6.75
C PHE A 332 14.80 -3.60 -6.21
N ARG A 333 15.43 -3.55 -5.05
CA ARG A 333 16.03 -4.72 -4.41
C ARG A 333 15.00 -5.49 -3.62
N TRP A 334 14.31 -6.38 -4.23
CA TRP A 334 13.54 -7.37 -3.51
C TRP A 334 13.92 -8.81 -3.90
N ASP A 335 14.88 -8.92 -4.81
CA ASP A 335 15.48 -10.19 -5.16
C ASP A 335 16.07 -10.82 -3.91
N GLY A 336 15.49 -11.90 -3.45
CA GLY A 336 15.94 -12.61 -2.27
C GLY A 336 15.08 -12.47 -1.03
N PHE A 337 13.89 -11.88 -1.14
CA PHE A 337 12.90 -11.90 -0.08
C PHE A 337 12.39 -13.28 0.28
N ASP A 338 12.60 -14.25 -0.58
CA ASP A 338 12.23 -15.63 -0.35
C ASP A 338 13.04 -16.30 0.75
N THR A 339 14.18 -15.71 1.15
CA THR A 339 14.97 -16.26 2.24
C THR A 339 15.36 -15.18 3.25
N PRO A 340 15.28 -15.49 4.55
CA PRO A 340 15.72 -14.62 5.62
C PRO A 340 17.19 -14.17 5.49
N GLU A 341 18.03 -15.01 4.93
CA GLU A 341 19.43 -14.74 4.73
C GLU A 341 19.67 -13.70 3.64
N ALA A 342 18.90 -13.74 2.57
CA ALA A 342 18.99 -12.75 1.50
C ALA A 342 18.55 -11.36 1.97
N VAL A 343 17.57 -11.32 2.87
CA VAL A 343 17.14 -10.08 3.53
C VAL A 343 18.25 -9.52 4.44
N LYS A 344 19.05 -10.36 5.05
CA LYS A 344 20.10 -9.97 5.97
C LYS A 344 21.24 -9.19 5.30
N ASP A 345 21.55 -9.50 4.05
CA ASP A 345 22.70 -8.93 3.32
C ASP A 345 22.31 -7.77 2.42
N THR A 346 21.04 -7.49 2.29
CA THR A 346 20.54 -6.33 1.54
C THR A 346 20.09 -5.27 2.52
N GLU A 347 20.51 -4.06 2.33
CA GLU A 347 19.84 -2.88 2.89
C GLU A 347 18.44 -2.90 2.30
N MET A 348 17.54 -3.45 3.06
CA MET A 348 16.28 -3.98 2.63
C MET A 348 15.44 -2.96 1.91
N MET A 349 14.93 -3.39 0.76
CA MET A 349 13.89 -2.73 0.01
C MET A 349 14.07 -1.23 -0.20
N LEU A 350 15.26 -0.71 0.06
CA LEU A 350 15.60 0.63 -0.34
C LEU A 350 15.66 0.65 -1.87
N TRP A 351 14.92 1.56 -2.43
CA TRP A 351 15.03 1.89 -3.83
C TRP A 351 16.47 2.22 -4.16
N GLU A 352 17.10 1.41 -4.97
CA GLU A 352 18.35 1.87 -5.58
C GLU A 352 18.00 3.03 -6.48
N LYS A 353 18.65 4.19 -6.24
CA LYS A 353 18.78 5.19 -7.29
C LYS A 353 19.36 4.47 -8.48
N THR A 354 18.53 4.23 -9.50
CA THR A 354 19.09 3.82 -10.76
C THR A 354 19.93 4.97 -11.25
N SER A 355 21.25 4.79 -11.27
CA SER A 355 22.11 5.62 -12.07
C SER A 355 21.73 5.56 -13.56
N GLU A 356 20.95 4.55 -13.94
CA GLU A 356 20.48 4.30 -15.30
C GLU A 356 19.14 4.96 -15.54
N GLN A 357 19.19 6.08 -16.22
CA GLN A 357 18.00 6.70 -16.79
C GLN A 357 17.57 5.94 -18.05
N PRO A 358 16.27 5.86 -18.36
CA PRO A 358 15.81 5.28 -19.62
C PRO A 358 16.39 6.06 -20.81
N THR A 359 16.75 5.37 -21.88
CA THR A 359 17.37 6.03 -23.04
C THR A 359 16.48 7.14 -23.60
N GLY A 360 16.99 8.36 -23.62
CA GLY A 360 16.28 9.55 -24.08
C GLY A 360 15.21 10.09 -23.14
N TYR A 361 15.09 9.54 -21.94
CA TYR A 361 14.16 9.96 -20.88
C TYR A 361 14.91 10.15 -19.57
N THR A 362 14.35 10.96 -18.69
CA THR A 362 14.82 11.11 -17.32
C THR A 362 13.64 10.91 -16.38
N PHE A 363 13.82 10.15 -15.31
CA PHE A 363 12.81 10.02 -14.27
C PHE A 363 12.49 11.40 -13.68
N PHE A 364 11.19 11.68 -13.60
CA PHE A 364 10.69 12.97 -13.17
C PHE A 364 10.70 13.06 -11.64
N ASN A 365 11.90 13.25 -11.09
CA ASN A 365 12.17 13.23 -9.67
C ASN A 365 11.60 14.44 -8.94
N GLY A 366 11.31 14.27 -7.65
CA GLY A 366 10.82 15.30 -6.72
C GLY A 366 10.80 14.77 -5.31
N ASP A 367 10.71 15.66 -4.33
CA ASP A 367 10.56 15.28 -2.91
C ASP A 367 9.09 15.27 -2.47
N THR A 368 8.19 15.63 -3.36
CA THR A 368 6.77 15.76 -3.01
C THR A 368 6.18 14.43 -2.56
N LYS A 369 5.38 14.47 -1.50
CA LYS A 369 4.53 13.37 -1.10
C LYS A 369 3.30 13.34 -2.01
N THR A 370 2.99 12.19 -2.57
CA THR A 370 1.76 11.98 -3.35
C THR A 370 0.70 11.36 -2.46
N GLU A 371 -0.53 11.86 -2.53
CA GLU A 371 -1.61 11.41 -1.65
C GLU A 371 -2.92 11.16 -2.39
N HIS A 372 -3.77 10.39 -1.76
CA HIS A 372 -5.19 10.20 -2.05
C HIS A 372 -5.53 10.14 -3.56
N PRO A 373 -4.91 9.24 -4.33
CA PRO A 373 -5.29 9.09 -5.72
C PRO A 373 -6.75 8.63 -5.82
N ALA A 374 -7.41 9.05 -6.90
CA ALA A 374 -8.77 8.61 -7.23
C ALA A 374 -8.85 8.21 -8.70
N VAL A 375 -9.58 7.12 -8.98
CA VAL A 375 -9.86 6.67 -10.35
C VAL A 375 -10.99 7.47 -10.98
N ASP A 376 -11.03 7.48 -12.33
CA ASP A 376 -12.17 7.99 -13.06
C ASP A 376 -13.45 7.20 -12.64
N PRO A 377 -14.56 7.90 -12.36
CA PRO A 377 -15.84 7.23 -12.09
C PRO A 377 -16.31 6.30 -13.22
N ASP A 378 -15.96 6.60 -14.46
CA ASP A 378 -16.09 5.68 -15.58
C ASP A 378 -14.92 4.66 -15.53
N ILE A 379 -15.17 3.52 -14.90
CA ILE A 379 -14.17 2.46 -14.73
C ILE A 379 -13.65 1.83 -16.03
N THR A 380 -14.22 2.17 -17.19
CA THR A 380 -13.68 1.79 -18.49
C THR A 380 -12.54 2.70 -18.94
N LYS A 381 -12.32 3.80 -18.25
CA LYS A 381 -11.21 4.73 -18.51
C LYS A 381 -10.00 4.36 -17.68
N HIS A 382 -8.85 4.36 -18.32
CA HIS A 382 -7.56 4.07 -17.70
C HIS A 382 -6.93 5.38 -17.18
N ARG A 383 -7.65 6.05 -16.26
CA ARG A 383 -7.29 7.38 -15.75
C ARG A 383 -7.39 7.45 -14.24
N PHE A 384 -6.50 8.24 -13.67
CA PHE A 384 -6.54 8.59 -12.25
C PHE A 384 -6.07 10.03 -12.04
N ILE A 385 -6.37 10.58 -10.89
CA ILE A 385 -5.81 11.83 -10.39
C ILE A 385 -4.99 11.53 -9.14
N GLN A 386 -3.97 12.36 -8.89
CA GLN A 386 -3.09 12.24 -7.73
C GLN A 386 -2.74 13.60 -7.17
N ASN A 387 -2.84 13.72 -5.85
CA ASN A 387 -2.53 14.94 -5.11
C ASN A 387 -1.02 15.04 -4.87
N MET A 388 -0.48 16.26 -4.93
CA MET A 388 0.89 16.62 -4.57
C MET A 388 0.80 17.47 -3.30
N THR A 389 1.05 16.88 -2.13
CA THR A 389 0.73 17.52 -0.85
C THR A 389 1.58 18.74 -0.58
N ASP A 390 2.89 18.65 -0.80
CA ASP A 390 3.82 19.70 -0.44
C ASP A 390 3.70 20.93 -1.36
N GLU A 391 3.34 20.72 -2.62
CA GLU A 391 3.15 21.78 -3.63
C GLU A 391 1.71 22.26 -3.71
N GLY A 392 0.78 21.56 -3.08
CA GLY A 392 -0.65 21.90 -3.12
C GLY A 392 -1.27 21.73 -4.50
N GLY A 393 -0.78 20.79 -5.31
CA GLY A 393 -1.20 20.59 -6.69
C GLY A 393 -1.90 19.27 -6.95
N LEU A 394 -2.51 19.16 -8.13
CA LEU A 394 -3.23 17.98 -8.58
C LEU A 394 -2.81 17.62 -10.01
N LEU A 395 -2.37 16.38 -10.21
CA LEU A 395 -2.07 15.83 -11.53
C LEU A 395 -3.11 14.80 -11.94
N GLY A 396 -3.52 14.88 -13.22
CA GLY A 396 -4.33 13.87 -13.87
C GLY A 396 -3.46 13.03 -14.81
N PHE A 397 -3.68 11.74 -14.79
CA PHE A 397 -2.95 10.75 -15.60
C PHE A 397 -3.94 10.01 -16.50
N ASP A 398 -3.63 9.92 -17.78
CA ASP A 398 -4.44 9.23 -18.79
C ASP A 398 -3.55 8.31 -19.61
N PHE A 399 -3.70 7.00 -19.44
CA PHE A 399 -2.97 5.97 -20.20
C PHE A 399 -3.54 5.76 -21.60
N GLY A 400 -4.69 6.36 -21.93
CA GLY A 400 -5.38 6.08 -23.17
C GLY A 400 -5.81 4.61 -23.27
N ASP A 401 -5.22 3.88 -24.19
CA ASP A 401 -5.50 2.47 -24.45
C ASP A 401 -4.49 1.57 -23.68
N LEU A 402 -4.66 1.47 -22.37
CA LEU A 402 -3.77 0.71 -21.49
C LEU A 402 -3.77 -0.80 -21.83
N ASP A 403 -4.93 -1.36 -22.16
CA ASP A 403 -5.06 -2.76 -22.53
C ASP A 403 -4.28 -3.09 -23.82
N ALA A 404 -4.26 -2.19 -24.81
CA ALA A 404 -3.42 -2.36 -25.98
C ALA A 404 -1.93 -2.28 -25.63
N GLN A 405 -1.53 -1.39 -24.73
CA GLN A 405 -0.13 -1.30 -24.26
C GLN A 405 0.31 -2.58 -23.55
N LEU A 406 -0.54 -3.11 -22.65
CA LEU A 406 -0.28 -4.37 -21.94
C LEU A 406 -0.32 -5.59 -22.89
N THR A 407 -1.23 -5.59 -23.86
CA THR A 407 -1.28 -6.65 -24.91
C THR A 407 0.02 -6.69 -25.70
N ALA A 408 0.60 -5.53 -26.02
CA ALA A 408 1.87 -5.46 -26.74
C ALA A 408 3.04 -6.09 -25.95
N ALA A 409 2.95 -6.16 -24.62
CA ALA A 409 3.92 -6.83 -23.76
C ALA A 409 3.84 -8.38 -23.83
N SER A 410 2.80 -8.94 -24.48
CA SER A 410 2.66 -10.38 -24.78
C SER A 410 2.78 -11.30 -23.55
N GLY A 411 2.17 -10.92 -22.43
CA GLY A 411 2.20 -11.68 -21.18
C GLY A 411 3.50 -11.51 -20.37
N ALA A 412 4.37 -10.59 -20.77
CA ALA A 412 5.54 -10.16 -19.99
C ALA A 412 5.27 -8.81 -19.30
N LEU A 413 6.15 -8.41 -18.42
CA LEU A 413 6.13 -7.06 -17.85
C LEU A 413 6.49 -6.05 -18.95
N PRO A 414 5.71 -4.96 -19.14
CA PRO A 414 5.97 -3.97 -20.19
C PRO A 414 7.32 -3.28 -19.98
N THR A 415 7.99 -2.92 -21.07
CA THR A 415 9.24 -2.16 -21.01
C THR A 415 9.01 -0.69 -20.67
N SER A 416 7.82 -0.17 -20.98
CA SER A 416 7.31 1.13 -20.57
C SER A 416 5.81 1.21 -20.82
N LEU A 417 5.13 2.19 -20.21
CA LEU A 417 3.73 2.53 -20.46
C LEU A 417 3.61 4.01 -20.76
N ASP A 418 2.98 4.34 -21.87
CA ASP A 418 2.71 5.74 -22.27
C ASP A 418 1.62 6.35 -21.37
N VAL A 419 1.79 7.60 -21.01
CA VAL A 419 0.81 8.36 -20.23
C VAL A 419 0.77 9.82 -20.63
N ASN A 420 -0.41 10.40 -20.69
CA ASN A 420 -0.61 11.84 -20.77
C ASN A 420 -0.87 12.40 -19.38
N VAL A 421 -0.12 13.43 -19.02
CA VAL A 421 -0.21 14.08 -17.71
C VAL A 421 -0.80 15.47 -17.88
N THR A 422 -1.71 15.83 -17.01
CA THR A 422 -2.34 17.16 -16.97
C THR A 422 -2.23 17.73 -15.56
N ARG A 423 -1.61 18.91 -15.42
CA ARG A 423 -1.67 19.68 -14.18
C ARG A 423 -3.04 20.35 -14.12
N LEU A 424 -3.84 19.98 -13.13
CA LEU A 424 -5.23 20.39 -12.99
C LEU A 424 -5.38 21.64 -12.11
N VAL A 425 -4.51 21.79 -11.12
CA VAL A 425 -4.44 22.94 -10.18
C VAL A 425 -2.98 23.22 -9.88
#